data_3298e6a8126c78a81e922893726c7611
#
_entry.id   3298e6a8126c78a81e922893726c7611
#
_cell.length_a   1.000
_cell.length_b   1.000
_cell.length_c   1.000
_cell.angle_alpha   90.00
_cell.angle_beta   90.00
_cell.angle_gamma   90.00
#
_symmetry.space_group_name_H-M   'P 1'
#
loop_
_entity.id
_entity.type
_entity.pdbx_description
1 polymer ?
#
loop_
_entity_poly.entity_id
_entity_poly.type
_entity_poly.pdbx_seq_one_letter_code
_entity_poly.pdbx_strand_id
1 'polypeptide(L)'
;LAYATATKLYETGEEFKEKLFGIRITGIFSEIRSLVEVKHKNNKDEKAIGRREIRNIKSDIETKLKEFQERYQGLKASRIHIRLLKAFPGMKVMKRQDAFNDLKEKLTKKGTLVFGMDLKENVTGRIQNYLSGIIRAIVTGLLVLLQFAMVIALSVFLKGYTIYIYTFIQILSIIIIIGLVNDHRNSSYKISWICIIAALPITGHIMFLLWGNRRGRKIEQSLLAKLKHGTGFYDYDPEIQRQFTEKYPMKSRLSRYLEANSFPLYKNNQVTYYPMGEDTFEAIFAEIEKASRFILINFYIVGEGVLWDRMHALLLKKIKEGVRVLFLYDDFGAVLRTPKNFKRSLESEGFEVRVFNPILKYTDKLYMNYRSHQKIIVVDGNAGFTGGMNLADEYVNLVTRFGVWKDNAVRVEGDAVWGLTVTFLQMWEASADSAPLDYNPFRPTKDFPANDVYCQVISDGPANNPRNPVENSYKQMINSAKKILYITTPYLIIEDDMRDALTTAAISGIDVRIITPKIPDKRAVKLLTNYNYGRLLESGVRIFEYVPGFIHAKTIISEDCAIVGTINMDFRSFHLHYECGVWVCDEGTVDVIKKDLLETMEQCREVTYEEWKRRPFYIKAFQMVLNLFAPLM
;
A
#
# COMPACT_ATOMS: atom_id res chain seq x y z
N LEU A 1 4.78 32.03 -11.13
CA LEU A 1 4.83 30.61 -10.69
C LEU A 1 4.52 30.47 -9.19
N ALA A 2 5.12 31.25 -8.31
CA ALA A 2 4.85 31.26 -6.87
C ALA A 2 3.39 31.59 -6.54
N TYR A 3 2.85 32.59 -7.24
CA TYR A 3 1.45 33.00 -7.14
C TYR A 3 0.50 31.87 -7.58
N ALA A 4 0.76 31.27 -8.75
CA ALA A 4 -0.03 30.17 -9.28
C ALA A 4 0.04 28.93 -8.36
N THR A 5 1.17 28.66 -7.71
CA THR A 5 1.33 27.54 -6.77
C THR A 5 0.62 27.83 -5.45
N ALA A 6 0.67 29.05 -4.94
CA ALA A 6 -0.06 29.47 -3.75
C ALA A 6 -1.58 29.46 -4.00
N THR A 7 -2.05 29.92 -5.18
CA THR A 7 -3.46 29.87 -5.59
C THR A 7 -3.95 28.43 -5.70
N LYS A 8 -3.16 27.55 -6.30
CA LYS A 8 -3.50 26.13 -6.46
C LYS A 8 -3.51 25.34 -5.15
N LEU A 9 -2.67 25.73 -4.19
CA LEU A 9 -2.72 25.21 -2.82
C LEU A 9 -3.95 25.73 -2.05
N TYR A 10 -4.41 26.93 -2.36
CA TYR A 10 -5.59 27.54 -1.80
C TYR A 10 -6.89 26.92 -2.36
N GLU A 11 -6.98 26.76 -3.68
CA GLU A 11 -8.18 26.25 -4.36
C GLU A 11 -8.45 24.75 -4.14
N THR A 12 -7.43 23.95 -3.83
CA THR A 12 -7.53 22.47 -3.75
C THR A 12 -7.90 21.91 -2.39
N GLY A 13 -8.43 22.68 -1.46
CA GLY A 13 -8.81 21.95 -0.25
C GLY A 13 -9.20 22.74 0.99
N GLU A 14 -9.84 23.89 0.83
CA GLU A 14 -10.25 24.70 1.99
C GLU A 14 -11.25 23.99 2.91
N GLU A 15 -12.36 23.52 2.39
CA GLU A 15 -13.42 22.83 3.16
C GLU A 15 -12.92 21.54 3.83
N PHE A 16 -12.01 20.86 3.15
CA PHE A 16 -11.47 19.58 3.58
C PHE A 16 -10.47 19.72 4.74
N LYS A 17 -9.60 20.73 4.67
CA LYS A 17 -8.63 20.99 5.74
C LYS A 17 -9.30 21.42 7.05
N GLU A 18 -10.40 22.17 6.96
CA GLU A 18 -11.22 22.51 8.12
C GLU A 18 -11.90 21.29 8.73
N LYS A 19 -12.43 20.39 7.90
CA LYS A 19 -13.08 19.15 8.34
C LYS A 19 -12.11 18.19 9.03
N LEU A 20 -10.92 17.98 8.45
CA LEU A 20 -9.98 16.96 8.93
C LEU A 20 -9.21 17.39 10.18
N PHE A 21 -8.96 18.67 10.35
CA PHE A 21 -8.07 19.17 11.41
C PHE A 21 -8.72 20.14 12.38
N GLY A 22 -9.97 20.54 12.15
CA GLY A 22 -10.66 21.54 12.97
C GLY A 22 -9.92 22.88 13.04
N ILE A 23 -9.02 23.16 12.09
CA ILE A 23 -8.09 24.27 12.11
C ILE A 23 -8.32 25.12 10.85
N ARG A 24 -8.75 26.38 11.03
CA ARG A 24 -8.78 27.37 9.95
C ARG A 24 -7.36 27.80 9.54
N ILE A 25 -6.70 27.01 8.72
CA ILE A 25 -5.40 27.37 8.11
C ILE A 25 -5.57 28.43 7.02
N THR A 26 -6.76 28.51 6.42
CA THR A 26 -7.15 29.38 5.33
C THR A 26 -6.87 30.86 5.57
N GLY A 27 -7.17 31.36 6.75
CA GLY A 27 -6.93 32.78 7.09
C GLY A 27 -5.47 33.18 6.97
N ILE A 28 -4.54 32.33 7.39
CA ILE A 28 -3.10 32.60 7.38
C ILE A 28 -2.55 32.60 5.95
N PHE A 29 -2.96 31.66 5.11
CA PHE A 29 -2.53 31.62 3.72
C PHE A 29 -3.12 32.76 2.89
N SER A 30 -4.38 33.19 3.19
CA SER A 30 -4.98 34.37 2.54
C SER A 30 -4.29 35.66 2.94
N GLU A 31 -3.90 35.84 4.19
CA GLU A 31 -3.15 37.00 4.66
C GLU A 31 -1.74 37.05 4.07
N ILE A 32 -1.04 35.92 4.01
CA ILE A 32 0.28 35.82 3.34
C ILE A 32 0.14 36.13 1.84
N ARG A 33 -0.93 35.64 1.20
CA ARG A 33 -1.25 35.93 -0.20
C ARG A 33 -1.49 37.43 -0.43
N SER A 34 -2.30 38.06 0.42
CA SER A 34 -2.59 39.49 0.31
C SER A 34 -1.33 40.34 0.49
N LEU A 35 -0.43 39.97 1.40
CA LEU A 35 0.86 40.66 1.60
C LEU A 35 1.76 40.54 0.37
N VAL A 36 1.76 39.42 -0.33
CA VAL A 36 2.54 39.20 -1.56
C VAL A 36 1.89 39.91 -2.75
N GLU A 37 0.55 39.91 -2.87
CA GLU A 37 -0.20 40.59 -3.94
C GLU A 37 -0.05 42.11 -3.87
N VAL A 38 -0.19 42.71 -2.69
CA VAL A 38 -0.05 44.15 -2.49
C VAL A 38 1.36 44.64 -2.89
N LYS A 39 2.38 43.86 -2.58
CA LYS A 39 3.77 44.21 -2.91
C LYS A 39 4.14 43.92 -4.37
N HIS A 40 3.45 42.99 -5.03
CA HIS A 40 3.66 42.72 -6.46
C HIS A 40 2.96 43.75 -7.35
N LYS A 41 1.79 44.28 -6.93
CA LYS A 41 1.08 45.37 -7.65
C LYS A 41 1.83 46.70 -7.63
N ASN A 42 2.57 46.95 -6.55
CA ASN A 42 3.32 48.22 -6.38
C ASN A 42 4.68 48.22 -7.10
N ASN A 43 5.13 47.13 -7.68
CA ASN A 43 6.42 47.01 -8.36
C ASN A 43 6.22 46.59 -9.82
N LYS A 44 5.74 47.52 -10.67
CA LYS A 44 5.64 47.29 -12.12
C LYS A 44 6.97 47.36 -12.86
N ASP A 45 8.04 47.85 -12.23
CA ASP A 45 9.38 47.86 -12.79
C ASP A 45 10.22 46.72 -12.22
N GLU A 46 10.86 45.95 -13.10
CA GLU A 46 11.71 44.79 -12.83
C GLU A 46 12.99 45.11 -12.01
N LYS A 47 13.04 46.21 -11.28
CA LYS A 47 14.18 46.54 -10.43
C LYS A 47 14.01 46.02 -9.01
N ALA A 48 15.04 45.38 -8.59
CA ALA A 48 15.32 44.73 -7.30
C ALA A 48 14.49 45.24 -6.11
N ILE A 49 13.67 44.35 -5.52
CA ILE A 49 13.09 44.53 -4.18
C ILE A 49 14.25 44.81 -3.22
N GLY A 50 14.30 45.99 -2.63
CA GLY A 50 15.40 46.43 -1.79
C GLY A 50 15.56 45.53 -0.53
N ARG A 51 16.77 45.46 0.01
CA ARG A 51 17.09 44.67 1.24
C ARG A 51 16.15 44.95 2.43
N ARG A 52 15.55 46.16 2.46
CA ARG A 52 14.61 46.61 3.49
C ARG A 52 13.23 45.97 3.33
N GLU A 53 12.75 45.84 2.09
CA GLU A 53 11.46 45.17 1.79
C GLU A 53 11.49 43.68 1.99
N ILE A 54 12.60 43.02 1.65
CA ILE A 54 12.81 41.60 1.95
C ILE A 54 12.80 41.37 3.46
N ARG A 55 13.40 42.26 4.25
CA ARG A 55 13.38 42.19 5.71
C ARG A 55 11.97 42.34 6.26
N ASN A 56 11.16 43.25 5.71
CA ASN A 56 9.80 43.47 6.17
C ASN A 56 8.90 42.26 5.86
N ILE A 57 8.96 41.72 4.64
CA ILE A 57 8.23 40.50 4.25
C ILE A 57 8.60 39.34 5.16
N LYS A 58 9.87 39.20 5.50
CA LYS A 58 10.38 38.20 6.38
C LYS A 58 9.85 38.34 7.81
N SER A 59 9.89 39.57 8.36
CA SER A 59 9.34 39.91 9.68
C SER A 59 7.84 39.60 9.76
N ASP A 60 7.09 39.93 8.71
CA ASP A 60 5.64 39.72 8.64
C ASP A 60 5.31 38.22 8.59
N ILE A 61 6.08 37.43 7.84
CA ILE A 61 5.94 35.97 7.79
C ILE A 61 6.31 35.34 9.15
N GLU A 62 7.39 35.79 9.80
CA GLU A 62 7.80 35.30 11.11
C GLU A 62 6.74 35.60 12.19
N THR A 63 6.12 36.78 12.15
CA THR A 63 5.05 37.17 13.08
C THR A 63 3.83 36.31 12.90
N LYS A 64 3.38 36.09 11.65
CA LYS A 64 2.22 35.24 11.34
C LYS A 64 2.44 33.78 11.69
N LEU A 65 3.66 33.29 11.53
CA LEU A 65 4.02 31.92 11.93
C LEU A 65 4.08 31.77 13.46
N LYS A 66 4.51 32.80 14.18
CA LYS A 66 4.50 32.82 15.64
C LYS A 66 3.06 32.83 16.18
N GLU A 67 2.18 33.67 15.62
CA GLU A 67 0.76 33.68 15.95
C GLU A 67 0.10 32.33 15.69
N PHE A 68 0.47 31.67 14.58
CA PHE A 68 0.01 30.32 14.27
C PHE A 68 0.52 29.28 15.30
N GLN A 69 1.79 29.36 15.68
CA GLN A 69 2.41 28.47 16.64
C GLN A 69 1.79 28.59 18.05
N GLU A 70 1.47 29.83 18.44
CA GLU A 70 0.79 30.12 19.72
C GLU A 70 -0.67 29.63 19.73
N ARG A 71 -1.35 29.74 18.57
CA ARG A 71 -2.76 29.34 18.41
C ARG A 71 -2.96 27.82 18.32
N TYR A 72 -1.95 27.11 17.83
CA TYR A 72 -2.02 25.67 17.56
C TYR A 72 -0.82 24.95 18.18
N GLN A 73 -0.79 24.95 19.51
CA GLN A 73 0.23 24.22 20.29
C GLN A 73 0.21 22.73 19.93
N GLY A 74 1.35 22.20 19.48
CA GLY A 74 1.53 20.78 19.12
C GLY A 74 1.81 20.51 17.65
N LEU A 75 1.57 21.47 16.73
CA LEU A 75 1.98 21.33 15.33
C LEU A 75 3.44 21.80 15.16
N LYS A 76 4.29 20.97 14.52
CA LYS A 76 5.68 21.36 14.21
C LYS A 76 5.70 22.47 13.15
N ALA A 77 5.82 23.70 13.58
CA ALA A 77 5.89 24.91 12.74
C ALA A 77 6.93 24.83 11.62
N SER A 78 7.98 24.02 11.80
CA SER A 78 9.04 23.77 10.81
C SER A 78 8.53 23.28 9.45
N ARG A 79 7.47 22.46 9.40
CA ARG A 79 6.93 21.92 8.15
C ARG A 79 6.07 22.93 7.38
N ILE A 80 5.42 23.80 8.08
CA ILE A 80 4.67 24.92 7.49
C ILE A 80 5.66 25.91 6.85
N HIS A 81 6.78 26.19 7.50
CA HIS A 81 7.89 26.95 6.94
C HIS A 81 8.42 26.38 5.62
N ILE A 82 8.61 25.05 5.56
CA ILE A 82 9.09 24.36 4.35
C ILE A 82 8.12 24.54 3.17
N ARG A 83 6.81 24.43 3.43
CA ARG A 83 5.79 24.58 2.39
C ARG A 83 5.65 26.03 1.92
N LEU A 84 5.74 26.98 2.83
CA LEU A 84 5.75 28.41 2.51
C LEU A 84 6.97 28.78 1.65
N LEU A 85 8.17 28.31 1.99
CA LEU A 85 9.38 28.56 1.22
C LEU A 85 9.36 27.87 -0.16
N LYS A 86 8.72 26.72 -0.30
CA LYS A 86 8.47 26.07 -1.60
C LYS A 86 7.40 26.79 -2.41
N ALA A 87 6.44 27.44 -1.77
CA ALA A 87 5.39 28.22 -2.42
C ALA A 87 5.89 29.59 -2.92
N PHE A 88 7.04 30.08 -2.42
CA PHE A 88 7.64 31.37 -2.80
C PHE A 88 8.99 31.21 -3.54
N PRO A 89 9.05 30.65 -4.74
CA PRO A 89 10.27 30.58 -5.54
C PRO A 89 10.70 31.95 -6.10
N GLY A 90 9.90 33.00 -5.91
CA GLY A 90 10.08 34.32 -6.46
C GLY A 90 11.03 35.26 -5.72
N MET A 91 11.74 34.83 -4.68
CA MET A 91 12.85 35.59 -4.10
C MET A 91 14.06 35.64 -5.07
N LYS A 92 13.84 36.10 -6.31
CA LYS A 92 14.79 36.03 -7.42
C LYS A 92 15.86 37.14 -7.39
N VAL A 93 15.90 37.99 -6.38
CA VAL A 93 16.67 39.24 -6.45
C VAL A 93 17.91 39.29 -5.54
N MET A 94 18.05 38.41 -4.57
CA MET A 94 19.35 38.10 -3.99
C MET A 94 19.84 36.77 -4.54
N LYS A 95 21.16 36.62 -4.70
CA LYS A 95 21.71 35.31 -5.03
C LYS A 95 20.99 34.28 -4.11
N ARG A 96 20.21 33.42 -4.71
CA ARG A 96 19.31 32.46 -4.00
C ARG A 96 19.95 31.79 -2.78
N GLN A 97 21.25 31.61 -2.86
CA GLN A 97 22.09 31.00 -1.84
C GLN A 97 22.26 31.88 -0.60
N ASP A 98 22.42 33.17 -0.76
CA ASP A 98 22.73 34.11 0.34
C ASP A 98 21.47 34.43 1.17
N ALA A 99 20.33 34.58 0.51
CA ALA A 99 19.05 34.75 1.19
C ALA A 99 18.61 33.45 1.91
N PHE A 100 18.93 32.31 1.33
CA PHE A 100 18.67 31.00 1.93
C PHE A 100 19.59 30.74 3.14
N ASN A 101 20.86 31.10 3.06
CA ASN A 101 21.81 30.94 4.14
C ASN A 101 21.52 31.88 5.33
N ASP A 102 21.14 33.14 5.06
CA ASP A 102 20.73 34.10 6.11
C ASP A 102 19.46 33.65 6.84
N LEU A 103 18.47 33.13 6.08
CA LEU A 103 17.26 32.55 6.67
C LEU A 103 17.54 31.29 7.50
N LYS A 104 18.43 30.44 7.00
CA LYS A 104 18.89 29.22 7.68
C LYS A 104 19.59 29.54 9.01
N GLU A 105 20.49 30.49 9.03
CA GLU A 105 21.23 30.89 10.23
C GLU A 105 20.31 31.48 11.32
N LYS A 106 19.30 32.29 10.93
CA LYS A 106 18.35 32.88 11.85
C LYS A 106 17.34 31.88 12.42
N LEU A 107 16.93 30.88 11.62
CA LEU A 107 16.06 29.80 12.07
C LEU A 107 16.79 28.83 13.01
N THR A 108 18.08 28.60 12.80
CA THR A 108 18.94 27.75 13.65
C THR A 108 19.19 28.37 15.00
N LYS A 109 19.44 29.71 15.07
CA LYS A 109 19.68 30.43 16.33
C LYS A 109 18.43 30.49 17.25
N LYS A 110 17.21 30.23 16.74
CA LYS A 110 15.95 30.24 17.54
C LYS A 110 15.47 28.82 17.90
N GLY A 111 16.28 27.79 17.76
CA GLY A 111 15.89 26.41 18.10
C GLY A 111 14.85 25.79 17.14
N THR A 112 14.57 26.43 16.01
CA THR A 112 13.69 25.93 14.96
C THR A 112 14.51 25.11 13.96
N LEU A 113 14.12 23.90 13.70
CA LEU A 113 14.77 22.85 12.94
C LEU A 113 15.72 23.29 11.81
N VAL A 114 16.89 22.65 11.77
CA VAL A 114 17.93 22.79 10.77
C VAL A 114 17.48 22.15 9.45
N PHE A 115 16.93 22.96 8.58
CA PHE A 115 16.38 22.57 7.28
C PHE A 115 17.37 21.86 6.34
N GLY A 116 18.66 22.15 6.50
CA GLY A 116 19.71 21.56 5.65
C GLY A 116 20.14 20.16 6.03
N MET A 117 19.95 19.74 7.29
CA MET A 117 20.30 18.38 7.71
C MET A 117 19.22 17.36 7.28
N ASP A 118 17.93 17.72 7.41
CA ASP A 118 16.83 16.84 7.00
C ASP A 118 16.81 16.61 5.47
N LEU A 119 17.17 17.61 4.67
CA LEU A 119 17.26 17.46 3.21
C LEU A 119 18.45 16.61 2.78
N LYS A 120 19.62 16.78 3.41
CA LYS A 120 20.80 15.92 3.14
C LYS A 120 20.54 14.49 3.61
N GLU A 121 19.90 14.31 4.76
CA GLU A 121 19.57 13.01 5.31
C GLU A 121 18.48 12.29 4.52
N ASN A 122 17.42 12.98 4.10
CA ASN A 122 16.39 12.44 3.21
C ASN A 122 16.92 12.14 1.80
N VAL A 123 17.82 12.95 1.29
CA VAL A 123 18.50 12.71 0.00
C VAL A 123 19.44 11.51 0.12
N THR A 124 20.15 11.36 1.21
CA THR A 124 21.05 10.20 1.44
C THR A 124 20.25 8.90 1.63
N GLY A 125 19.12 8.94 2.34
CA GLY A 125 18.18 7.81 2.44
C GLY A 125 17.53 7.48 1.09
N ARG A 126 17.10 8.47 0.33
CA ARG A 126 16.60 8.29 -1.06
C ARG A 126 17.68 7.70 -1.97
N ILE A 127 18.92 8.17 -1.88
CA ILE A 127 20.05 7.63 -2.66
C ILE A 127 20.34 6.19 -2.27
N GLN A 128 20.34 5.81 -0.99
CA GLN A 128 20.59 4.43 -0.57
C GLN A 128 19.54 3.42 -1.06
N ASN A 129 18.30 3.83 -1.26
CA ASN A 129 17.22 2.94 -1.70
C ASN A 129 17.00 2.95 -3.21
N TYR A 130 17.22 4.08 -3.87
CA TYR A 130 17.49 4.08 -5.32
C TYR A 130 18.73 3.24 -5.61
N LEU A 131 19.75 3.29 -4.73
CA LEU A 131 20.95 2.50 -4.85
C LEU A 131 20.67 1.00 -4.84
N SER A 132 19.74 0.47 -4.05
CA SER A 132 19.43 -0.97 -4.03
C SER A 132 18.77 -1.44 -5.33
N GLY A 133 17.82 -0.68 -5.90
CA GLY A 133 17.25 -0.94 -7.22
C GLY A 133 18.25 -0.73 -8.36
N ILE A 134 19.02 0.35 -8.28
CA ILE A 134 20.11 0.66 -9.24
C ILE A 134 21.23 -0.38 -9.12
N ILE A 135 21.66 -0.77 -7.92
CA ILE A 135 22.67 -1.82 -7.72
C ILE A 135 22.20 -3.13 -8.34
N ARG A 136 20.94 -3.52 -8.18
CA ARG A 136 20.41 -4.73 -8.83
C ARG A 136 20.40 -4.62 -10.35
N ALA A 137 19.92 -3.50 -10.87
CA ALA A 137 19.95 -3.25 -12.31
C ALA A 137 21.40 -3.28 -12.85
N ILE A 138 22.33 -2.66 -12.13
CA ILE A 138 23.77 -2.68 -12.47
C ILE A 138 24.33 -4.10 -12.37
N VAL A 139 24.06 -4.82 -11.27
CA VAL A 139 24.52 -6.22 -11.10
C VAL A 139 23.91 -7.11 -12.18
N THR A 140 22.63 -6.98 -12.49
CA THR A 140 22.00 -7.72 -13.58
C THR A 140 22.63 -7.38 -14.94
N GLY A 141 22.83 -6.09 -15.22
CA GLY A 141 23.50 -5.63 -16.44
C GLY A 141 24.93 -6.14 -16.56
N LEU A 142 25.70 -6.09 -15.48
CA LEU A 142 27.07 -6.63 -15.42
C LEU A 142 27.09 -8.15 -15.62
N LEU A 143 26.14 -8.88 -15.03
CA LEU A 143 26.03 -10.33 -15.23
C LEU A 143 25.70 -10.68 -16.69
N VAL A 144 24.83 -9.92 -17.33
CA VAL A 144 24.51 -10.10 -18.77
C VAL A 144 25.74 -9.78 -19.63
N LEU A 145 26.44 -8.67 -19.38
CA LEU A 145 27.69 -8.32 -20.06
C LEU A 145 28.76 -9.38 -19.85
N LEU A 146 28.89 -9.89 -18.62
CA LEU A 146 29.81 -10.96 -18.27
C LEU A 146 29.51 -12.24 -19.07
N GLN A 147 28.23 -12.58 -19.27
CA GLN A 147 27.86 -13.72 -20.11
C GLN A 147 28.35 -13.57 -21.55
N PHE A 148 28.13 -12.41 -22.18
CA PHE A 148 28.63 -12.17 -23.54
C PHE A 148 30.16 -12.20 -23.59
N ALA A 149 30.83 -11.57 -22.61
CA ALA A 149 32.28 -11.63 -22.50
C ALA A 149 32.81 -13.07 -22.31
N MET A 150 32.13 -13.89 -21.49
CA MET A 150 32.49 -15.30 -21.30
C MET A 150 32.28 -16.11 -22.59
N VAL A 151 31.17 -15.90 -23.30
CA VAL A 151 30.92 -16.61 -24.59
C VAL A 151 32.00 -16.25 -25.60
N ILE A 152 32.38 -14.97 -25.72
CA ILE A 152 33.44 -14.52 -26.60
C ILE A 152 34.81 -15.12 -26.17
N ALA A 153 35.13 -15.04 -24.88
CA ALA A 153 36.37 -15.58 -24.33
C ALA A 153 36.49 -17.10 -24.56
N LEU A 154 35.43 -17.85 -24.27
CA LEU A 154 35.38 -19.29 -24.56
C LEU A 154 35.60 -19.57 -26.03
N SER A 155 34.96 -18.80 -26.91
CA SER A 155 35.08 -18.98 -28.37
C SER A 155 36.46 -18.65 -28.91
N VAL A 156 37.15 -17.68 -28.28
CA VAL A 156 38.51 -17.23 -28.70
C VAL A 156 39.62 -18.07 -28.10
N PHE A 157 39.59 -18.25 -26.74
CA PHE A 157 40.68 -18.86 -26.01
C PHE A 157 40.56 -20.38 -25.83
N LEU A 158 39.36 -20.94 -25.85
CA LEU A 158 39.10 -22.36 -25.60
C LEU A 158 38.42 -23.05 -26.77
N LYS A 159 38.82 -22.71 -28.00
CA LYS A 159 38.16 -23.21 -29.25
C LYS A 159 37.85 -24.72 -29.24
N GLY A 160 38.79 -25.56 -28.76
CA GLY A 160 38.59 -27.01 -28.70
C GLY A 160 37.68 -27.51 -27.60
N TYR A 161 37.46 -26.72 -26.53
CA TYR A 161 36.70 -27.11 -25.33
C TYR A 161 35.34 -26.40 -25.25
N THR A 162 35.10 -25.39 -26.08
CA THR A 162 33.88 -24.58 -26.03
C THR A 162 32.63 -25.42 -26.14
N ILE A 163 32.61 -26.42 -27.01
CA ILE A 163 31.46 -27.29 -27.20
C ILE A 163 31.15 -28.13 -25.97
N TYR A 164 32.17 -28.64 -25.29
CA TYR A 164 31.98 -29.45 -24.05
C TYR A 164 31.47 -28.61 -22.91
N ILE A 165 32.01 -27.41 -22.72
CA ILE A 165 31.57 -26.47 -21.68
C ILE A 165 30.13 -26.04 -21.94
N TYR A 166 29.80 -25.69 -23.19
CA TYR A 166 28.45 -25.29 -23.55
C TYR A 166 27.45 -26.44 -23.35
N THR A 167 27.83 -27.66 -23.78
CA THR A 167 27.01 -28.86 -23.57
C THR A 167 26.78 -29.14 -22.10
N PHE A 168 27.81 -29.01 -21.25
CA PHE A 168 27.67 -29.15 -19.79
C PHE A 168 26.71 -28.13 -19.21
N ILE A 169 26.79 -26.85 -19.60
CA ILE A 169 25.88 -25.79 -19.15
C ILE A 169 24.44 -26.10 -19.61
N GLN A 170 24.25 -26.61 -20.83
CA GLN A 170 22.92 -26.98 -21.32
C GLN A 170 22.33 -28.17 -20.54
N ILE A 171 23.14 -29.18 -20.21
CA ILE A 171 22.70 -30.29 -19.37
C ILE A 171 22.28 -29.78 -18.00
N LEU A 172 23.06 -28.88 -17.38
CA LEU A 172 22.73 -28.25 -16.11
C LEU A 172 21.42 -27.44 -16.20
N SER A 173 21.22 -26.70 -17.32
CA SER A 173 19.95 -25.99 -17.58
C SER A 173 18.77 -26.94 -17.60
N ILE A 174 18.89 -28.05 -18.31
CA ILE A 174 17.84 -29.08 -18.42
C ILE A 174 17.50 -29.63 -17.03
N ILE A 175 18.52 -29.97 -16.23
CA ILE A 175 18.31 -30.50 -14.87
C ILE A 175 17.56 -29.49 -13.99
N ILE A 176 17.96 -28.20 -14.03
CA ILE A 176 17.30 -27.14 -13.23
C ILE A 176 15.86 -26.92 -13.74
N ILE A 177 15.65 -26.92 -15.07
CA ILE A 177 14.31 -26.77 -15.67
C ILE A 177 13.40 -27.94 -15.26
N ILE A 178 13.89 -29.18 -15.30
CA ILE A 178 13.13 -30.34 -14.82
C ILE A 178 12.78 -30.18 -13.34
N GLY A 179 13.73 -29.73 -12.52
CA GLY A 179 13.48 -29.44 -11.11
C GLY A 179 12.41 -28.35 -10.91
N LEU A 180 12.45 -27.28 -11.70
CA LEU A 180 11.46 -26.19 -11.67
C LEU A 180 10.07 -26.66 -12.11
N VAL A 181 9.96 -27.46 -13.15
CA VAL A 181 8.68 -27.99 -13.65
C VAL A 181 7.99 -28.84 -12.59
N ASN A 182 8.75 -29.65 -11.85
CA ASN A 182 8.24 -30.50 -10.78
C ASN A 182 8.08 -29.80 -9.41
N ASP A 183 8.46 -28.53 -9.30
CA ASP A 183 8.24 -27.74 -8.08
C ASP A 183 6.75 -27.37 -7.94
N HIS A 184 6.26 -27.26 -6.71
CA HIS A 184 4.88 -26.87 -6.39
C HIS A 184 4.64 -25.36 -6.46
N ARG A 185 5.64 -24.56 -6.90
CA ARG A 185 5.50 -23.12 -7.10
C ARG A 185 4.55 -22.80 -8.23
N ASN A 186 4.06 -21.57 -8.18
CA ASN A 186 3.18 -21.01 -9.19
C ASN A 186 3.73 -21.17 -10.62
N SER A 187 2.87 -21.52 -11.57
CA SER A 187 3.25 -21.83 -12.95
C SER A 187 3.86 -20.63 -13.68
N SER A 188 3.29 -19.44 -13.51
CA SER A 188 3.80 -18.22 -14.14
C SER A 188 5.21 -17.87 -13.67
N TYR A 189 5.48 -18.04 -12.37
CA TYR A 189 6.81 -17.87 -11.78
C TYR A 189 7.82 -18.88 -12.38
N LYS A 190 7.42 -20.14 -12.52
CA LYS A 190 8.27 -21.19 -13.12
C LYS A 190 8.60 -20.87 -14.57
N ILE A 191 7.60 -20.49 -15.37
CA ILE A 191 7.79 -20.12 -16.79
C ILE A 191 8.77 -18.95 -16.91
N SER A 192 8.63 -17.90 -16.11
CA SER A 192 9.55 -16.75 -16.13
C SER A 192 11.00 -17.19 -15.92
N TRP A 193 11.27 -18.03 -14.91
CA TRP A 193 12.63 -18.53 -14.65
C TRP A 193 13.13 -19.49 -15.72
N ILE A 194 12.28 -20.36 -16.25
CA ILE A 194 12.62 -21.26 -17.36
C ILE A 194 13.07 -20.45 -18.58
N CYS A 195 12.32 -19.39 -18.94
CA CYS A 195 12.69 -18.50 -20.05
C CYS A 195 14.02 -17.78 -19.80
N ILE A 196 14.26 -17.27 -18.56
CA ILE A 196 15.53 -16.61 -18.22
C ILE A 196 16.70 -17.60 -18.31
N ILE A 197 16.56 -18.81 -17.77
CA ILE A 197 17.61 -19.83 -17.78
C ILE A 197 17.90 -20.30 -19.21
N ALA A 198 16.86 -20.50 -20.03
CA ALA A 198 17.01 -20.91 -21.41
C ALA A 198 17.65 -19.82 -22.29
N ALA A 199 17.24 -18.55 -22.12
CA ALA A 199 17.78 -17.44 -22.89
C ALA A 199 19.20 -17.02 -22.44
N LEU A 200 19.50 -17.15 -21.14
CA LEU A 200 20.74 -16.73 -20.53
C LEU A 200 21.37 -17.88 -19.72
N PRO A 201 21.89 -18.90 -20.36
CA PRO A 201 22.25 -20.17 -19.70
C PRO A 201 23.32 -20.03 -18.60
N ILE A 202 24.20 -19.03 -18.63
CA ILE A 202 25.17 -18.78 -17.55
C ILE A 202 24.60 -17.82 -16.53
N THR A 203 24.22 -16.63 -16.98
CA THR A 203 23.70 -15.55 -16.10
C THR A 203 22.38 -15.94 -15.47
N GLY A 204 21.50 -16.59 -16.23
CA GLY A 204 20.20 -17.05 -15.74
C GLY A 204 20.33 -18.04 -14.58
N HIS A 205 21.31 -18.95 -14.61
CA HIS A 205 21.61 -19.82 -13.47
C HIS A 205 22.05 -19.05 -12.23
N ILE A 206 22.98 -18.11 -12.42
CA ILE A 206 23.45 -17.27 -11.31
C ILE A 206 22.29 -16.44 -10.72
N MET A 207 21.49 -15.84 -11.59
CA MET A 207 20.29 -15.08 -11.16
C MET A 207 19.28 -15.97 -10.44
N PHE A 208 19.04 -17.18 -10.94
CA PHE A 208 18.14 -18.14 -10.29
C PHE A 208 18.67 -18.57 -8.92
N LEU A 209 19.97 -18.84 -8.78
CA LEU A 209 20.59 -19.19 -7.51
C LEU A 209 20.54 -18.03 -6.49
N LEU A 210 20.70 -16.79 -6.96
CA LEU A 210 20.69 -15.60 -6.10
C LEU A 210 19.26 -15.17 -5.71
N TRP A 211 18.32 -15.22 -6.66
CA TRP A 211 17.01 -14.60 -6.50
C TRP A 211 15.83 -15.55 -6.71
N GLY A 212 16.00 -16.64 -7.44
CA GLY A 212 14.94 -17.60 -7.75
C GLY A 212 14.87 -18.78 -6.80
N ASN A 213 15.99 -19.17 -6.19
CA ASN A 213 16.01 -20.29 -5.28
C ASN A 213 15.67 -19.84 -3.85
N ARG A 214 14.59 -20.37 -3.29
CA ARG A 214 14.18 -20.08 -1.90
C ARG A 214 15.14 -20.74 -0.93
N ARG A 215 16.16 -20.02 -0.48
CA ARG A 215 17.07 -20.46 0.60
C ARG A 215 16.47 -20.34 2.01
N GLY A 216 15.26 -19.78 2.13
CA GLY A 216 14.63 -19.40 3.38
C GLY A 216 13.73 -20.44 4.07
N ARG A 217 13.71 -21.72 3.65
CA ARG A 217 12.74 -22.70 4.19
C ARG A 217 12.65 -22.74 5.72
N LYS A 218 13.78 -22.66 6.44
CA LYS A 218 13.78 -22.68 7.91
C LYS A 218 13.12 -21.42 8.49
N ILE A 219 13.41 -20.26 7.89
CA ILE A 219 12.85 -18.97 8.33
C ILE A 219 11.36 -18.90 7.98
N GLU A 220 10.98 -19.37 6.80
CA GLU A 220 9.56 -19.46 6.40
C GLU A 220 8.78 -20.43 7.32
N GLN A 221 9.38 -21.56 7.68
CA GLN A 221 8.78 -22.50 8.64
C GLN A 221 8.64 -21.91 10.04
N SER A 222 9.65 -21.18 10.52
CA SER A 222 9.58 -20.46 11.80
C SER A 222 8.49 -19.40 11.77
N LEU A 223 8.39 -18.63 10.69
CA LEU A 223 7.33 -17.64 10.50
C LEU A 223 5.95 -18.30 10.46
N LEU A 224 5.80 -19.38 9.71
CA LEU A 224 4.54 -20.15 9.65
C LEU A 224 4.17 -20.72 11.01
N ALA A 225 5.14 -21.17 11.82
CA ALA A 225 4.88 -21.65 13.18
C ALA A 225 4.34 -20.53 14.08
N LYS A 226 4.89 -19.31 13.98
CA LYS A 226 4.39 -18.13 14.72
C LYS A 226 2.98 -17.73 14.27
N LEU A 227 2.73 -17.74 12.96
CA LEU A 227 1.38 -17.49 12.43
C LEU A 227 0.37 -18.55 12.91
N LYS A 228 0.77 -19.82 12.92
CA LYS A 228 -0.07 -20.91 13.43
C LYS A 228 -0.32 -20.84 14.94
N HIS A 229 0.63 -20.33 15.73
CA HIS A 229 0.41 -20.10 17.15
C HIS A 229 -0.84 -19.26 17.41
N GLY A 230 -0.98 -18.14 16.67
CA GLY A 230 -2.15 -17.26 16.78
C GLY A 230 -3.48 -17.95 16.47
N THR A 231 -3.50 -18.99 15.61
CA THR A 231 -4.75 -19.70 15.29
C THR A 231 -5.31 -20.47 16.49
N GLY A 232 -4.50 -20.78 17.49
CA GLY A 232 -4.93 -21.42 18.75
C GLY A 232 -5.81 -20.53 19.64
N PHE A 233 -5.88 -19.22 19.34
CA PHE A 233 -6.72 -18.27 20.07
C PHE A 233 -8.07 -18.00 19.40
N TYR A 234 -8.34 -18.62 18.26
CA TYR A 234 -9.63 -18.50 17.59
C TYR A 234 -10.69 -19.37 18.25
N ASP A 235 -11.88 -18.83 18.35
CA ASP A 235 -13.07 -19.54 18.77
C ASP A 235 -13.87 -19.97 17.54
N TYR A 236 -14.35 -21.21 17.53
CA TYR A 236 -15.17 -21.78 16.45
C TYR A 236 -16.51 -22.18 17.03
N ASP A 237 -17.60 -21.68 16.46
CA ASP A 237 -18.96 -22.04 16.85
C ASP A 237 -19.67 -22.74 15.68
N PRO A 238 -19.88 -24.07 15.75
CA PRO A 238 -20.59 -24.83 14.73
C PRO A 238 -22.04 -24.36 14.52
N GLU A 239 -22.65 -23.78 15.54
CA GLU A 239 -24.01 -23.27 15.44
C GLU A 239 -24.10 -22.02 14.54
N ILE A 240 -23.13 -21.12 14.62
CA ILE A 240 -23.01 -19.97 13.72
C ILE A 240 -22.86 -20.46 12.27
N GLN A 241 -22.03 -21.46 12.03
CA GLN A 241 -21.84 -22.04 10.69
C GLN A 241 -23.13 -22.73 10.18
N ARG A 242 -23.92 -23.38 11.06
CA ARG A 242 -25.21 -23.96 10.70
C ARG A 242 -26.20 -22.87 10.27
N GLN A 243 -26.40 -21.85 11.09
CA GLN A 243 -27.28 -20.71 10.80
C GLN A 243 -26.88 -19.98 9.52
N PHE A 244 -25.59 -19.78 9.32
CA PHE A 244 -25.07 -19.19 8.07
C PHE A 244 -25.40 -20.03 6.85
N THR A 245 -25.25 -21.36 6.95
CA THR A 245 -25.54 -22.29 5.85
C THR A 245 -27.02 -22.27 5.48
N GLU A 246 -27.90 -22.12 6.44
CA GLU A 246 -29.35 -22.00 6.22
C GLU A 246 -29.70 -20.67 5.52
N LYS A 247 -29.09 -19.56 5.95
CA LYS A 247 -29.34 -18.23 5.40
C LYS A 247 -28.67 -18.02 4.03
N TYR A 248 -27.42 -18.48 3.86
CA TYR A 248 -26.60 -18.29 2.67
C TYR A 248 -26.07 -19.61 2.10
N PRO A 249 -26.91 -20.53 1.62
CA PRO A 249 -26.48 -21.88 1.23
C PRO A 249 -25.40 -21.89 0.14
N MET A 250 -25.45 -20.97 -0.83
CA MET A 250 -24.46 -20.87 -1.90
C MET A 250 -23.11 -20.33 -1.41
N LYS A 251 -23.08 -19.54 -0.36
CA LYS A 251 -21.85 -18.96 0.22
C LYS A 251 -21.25 -19.84 1.32
N SER A 252 -22.00 -20.83 1.81
CA SER A 252 -21.55 -21.77 2.87
C SER A 252 -20.30 -22.55 2.47
N ARG A 253 -20.10 -22.80 1.16
CA ARG A 253 -18.89 -23.44 0.64
C ARG A 253 -17.65 -22.59 0.89
N LEU A 254 -17.73 -21.27 0.65
CA LEU A 254 -16.64 -20.35 0.93
C LEU A 254 -16.39 -20.23 2.42
N SER A 255 -17.44 -20.06 3.24
CA SER A 255 -17.30 -19.98 4.69
C SER A 255 -16.58 -21.21 5.27
N ARG A 256 -17.03 -22.42 4.91
CA ARG A 256 -16.37 -23.68 5.37
C ARG A 256 -14.93 -23.80 4.87
N TYR A 257 -14.65 -23.36 3.65
CA TYR A 257 -13.28 -23.33 3.14
C TYR A 257 -12.40 -22.39 3.96
N LEU A 258 -12.92 -21.23 4.35
CA LEU A 258 -12.21 -20.28 5.20
C LEU A 258 -11.97 -20.83 6.61
N GLU A 259 -12.96 -21.45 7.22
CA GLU A 259 -12.78 -22.13 8.53
C GLU A 259 -11.74 -23.25 8.47
N ALA A 260 -11.75 -24.05 7.41
CA ALA A 260 -10.73 -25.09 7.18
C ALA A 260 -9.30 -24.51 7.01
N ASN A 261 -9.18 -23.23 6.69
CA ASN A 261 -7.93 -22.47 6.64
C ASN A 261 -7.69 -21.61 7.90
N SER A 262 -8.42 -21.89 8.99
CA SER A 262 -8.30 -21.22 10.28
C SER A 262 -8.76 -19.76 10.27
N PHE A 263 -9.83 -19.44 9.54
CA PHE A 263 -10.54 -18.16 9.60
C PHE A 263 -11.96 -18.38 10.08
N PRO A 264 -12.24 -18.22 11.40
CA PRO A 264 -13.56 -18.51 11.96
C PRO A 264 -14.63 -17.57 11.44
N LEU A 265 -15.86 -18.09 11.36
CA LEU A 265 -17.03 -17.30 11.04
C LEU A 265 -17.56 -16.62 12.31
N TYR A 266 -17.74 -15.32 12.25
CA TYR A 266 -18.28 -14.51 13.33
C TYR A 266 -19.66 -14.00 12.97
N LYS A 267 -20.54 -13.91 13.98
CA LYS A 267 -21.87 -13.32 13.93
C LYS A 267 -21.89 -12.07 14.83
N ASN A 268 -23.00 -11.36 14.90
CA ASN A 268 -23.17 -10.19 15.78
C ASN A 268 -22.18 -9.05 15.47
N ASN A 269 -22.16 -8.62 14.23
CA ASN A 269 -21.24 -7.56 13.81
C ASN A 269 -22.01 -6.34 13.30
N GLN A 270 -21.34 -5.18 13.36
CA GLN A 270 -21.70 -4.00 12.60
C GLN A 270 -20.53 -3.64 11.69
N VAL A 271 -20.81 -3.52 10.40
CA VAL A 271 -19.79 -3.15 9.40
C VAL A 271 -20.18 -1.81 8.80
N THR A 272 -19.31 -0.82 8.96
CA THR A 272 -19.47 0.51 8.36
C THR A 272 -18.45 0.66 7.23
N TYR A 273 -18.93 0.93 6.02
CA TYR A 273 -18.09 1.17 4.85
C TYR A 273 -17.80 2.67 4.69
N TYR A 274 -16.54 2.98 4.38
CA TYR A 274 -16.07 4.33 4.09
C TYR A 274 -15.51 4.37 2.66
N PRO A 275 -16.11 5.18 1.76
CA PRO A 275 -15.71 5.24 0.34
C PRO A 275 -14.47 6.09 0.09
N MET A 276 -14.00 6.86 1.10
CA MET A 276 -12.87 7.78 0.97
C MET A 276 -11.97 7.73 2.21
N GLY A 277 -10.69 8.05 2.00
CA GLY A 277 -9.70 8.06 3.07
C GLY A 277 -9.95 9.11 4.14
N GLU A 278 -10.49 10.24 3.74
CA GLU A 278 -10.82 11.36 4.60
C GLU A 278 -11.77 10.94 5.73
N ASP A 279 -12.92 10.41 5.34
CA ASP A 279 -13.96 9.99 6.30
C ASP A 279 -13.49 8.82 7.16
N THR A 280 -12.67 7.94 6.57
CA THR A 280 -12.08 6.82 7.31
C THR A 280 -11.15 7.30 8.42
N PHE A 281 -10.23 8.22 8.13
CA PHE A 281 -9.28 8.68 9.14
C PHE A 281 -9.96 9.54 10.21
N GLU A 282 -11.03 10.27 9.90
CA GLU A 282 -11.84 10.92 10.93
C GLU A 282 -12.50 9.90 11.88
N ALA A 283 -13.05 8.81 11.33
CA ALA A 283 -13.62 7.74 12.14
C ALA A 283 -12.54 7.02 12.98
N ILE A 284 -11.34 6.81 12.43
CA ILE A 284 -10.20 6.24 13.16
C ILE A 284 -9.79 7.16 14.32
N PHE A 285 -9.66 8.46 14.10
CA PHE A 285 -9.31 9.41 15.15
C PHE A 285 -10.36 9.45 16.26
N ALA A 286 -11.63 9.49 15.87
CA ALA A 286 -12.74 9.47 16.83
C ALA A 286 -12.75 8.18 17.68
N GLU A 287 -12.33 7.05 17.11
CA GLU A 287 -12.27 5.80 17.86
C GLU A 287 -11.02 5.73 18.75
N ILE A 288 -9.86 6.19 18.27
CA ILE A 288 -8.63 6.28 19.08
C ILE A 288 -8.83 7.19 20.30
N GLU A 289 -9.60 8.28 20.19
CA GLU A 289 -9.91 9.15 21.33
C GLU A 289 -10.64 8.42 22.47
N LYS A 290 -11.40 7.37 22.16
CA LYS A 290 -12.13 6.53 23.15
C LYS A 290 -11.27 5.44 23.76
N ALA A 291 -10.07 5.19 23.23
CA ALA A 291 -9.20 4.11 23.68
C ALA A 291 -8.85 4.23 25.18
N SER A 292 -8.92 3.12 25.88
CA SER A 292 -8.68 3.02 27.32
C SER A 292 -7.68 1.93 27.72
N ARG A 293 -7.43 0.95 26.85
CA ARG A 293 -6.57 -0.22 27.13
C ARG A 293 -5.39 -0.30 26.17
N PHE A 294 -5.67 -0.43 24.87
CA PHE A 294 -4.64 -0.58 23.86
C PHE A 294 -5.10 -0.12 22.47
N ILE A 295 -4.13 0.23 21.65
CA ILE A 295 -4.29 0.54 20.23
C ILE A 295 -3.27 -0.29 19.44
N LEU A 296 -3.75 -1.09 18.50
CA LEU A 296 -2.93 -1.88 17.58
C LEU A 296 -2.91 -1.21 16.23
N ILE A 297 -1.74 -0.95 15.66
CA ILE A 297 -1.58 -0.24 14.38
C ILE A 297 -0.60 -0.99 13.49
N ASN A 298 -1.02 -1.39 12.30
CA ASN A 298 -0.18 -1.97 11.26
C ASN A 298 -0.38 -1.23 9.95
N PHE A 299 0.72 -0.72 9.35
CA PHE A 299 0.69 -0.10 8.03
C PHE A 299 1.88 -0.52 7.18
N TYR A 300 1.66 -0.67 5.87
CA TYR A 300 2.73 -0.85 4.90
C TYR A 300 3.52 0.43 4.68
N ILE A 301 2.84 1.55 4.42
CA ILE A 301 3.46 2.87 4.26
C ILE A 301 3.10 3.75 5.46
N VAL A 302 4.13 4.32 6.08
CA VAL A 302 4.00 5.43 7.01
C VAL A 302 4.78 6.60 6.42
N GLY A 303 4.11 7.71 6.17
CA GLY A 303 4.71 8.89 5.55
C GLY A 303 4.67 10.09 6.49
N GLU A 304 5.80 10.81 6.58
CA GLU A 304 5.78 12.14 7.20
C GLU A 304 4.78 13.05 6.50
N GLY A 305 3.97 13.75 7.28
CA GLY A 305 2.97 14.68 6.76
C GLY A 305 1.98 15.10 7.82
N VAL A 306 0.96 15.83 7.39
CA VAL A 306 -0.07 16.38 8.30
C VAL A 306 -0.90 15.26 8.94
N LEU A 307 -1.20 14.21 8.16
CA LEU A 307 -1.94 13.06 8.66
C LEU A 307 -1.17 12.32 9.77
N TRP A 308 0.14 12.09 9.54
CA TRP A 308 1.00 11.47 10.53
C TRP A 308 1.12 12.33 11.79
N ASP A 309 1.34 13.65 11.64
CA ASP A 309 1.52 14.54 12.77
C ASP A 309 0.27 14.55 13.67
N ARG A 310 -0.94 14.51 13.08
CA ARG A 310 -2.19 14.38 13.86
C ARG A 310 -2.31 13.03 14.56
N MET A 311 -2.06 11.93 13.84
CA MET A 311 -2.07 10.58 14.39
C MET A 311 -1.08 10.47 15.57
N HIS A 312 0.16 10.90 15.37
CA HIS A 312 1.22 10.84 16.37
C HIS A 312 0.87 11.64 17.63
N ALA A 313 0.37 12.87 17.47
CA ALA A 313 -0.05 13.70 18.61
C ALA A 313 -1.16 13.03 19.44
N LEU A 314 -2.14 12.42 18.77
CA LEU A 314 -3.24 11.72 19.43
C LEU A 314 -2.74 10.46 20.16
N LEU A 315 -1.89 9.67 19.52
CA LEU A 315 -1.31 8.47 20.14
C LEU A 315 -0.43 8.80 21.34
N LEU A 316 0.37 9.88 21.28
CA LEU A 316 1.15 10.36 22.41
C LEU A 316 0.26 10.79 23.60
N LYS A 317 -0.89 11.43 23.33
CA LYS A 317 -1.87 11.74 24.37
C LYS A 317 -2.35 10.44 25.03
N LYS A 318 -2.71 9.43 24.24
CA LYS A 318 -3.19 8.13 24.73
C LYS A 318 -2.13 7.36 25.54
N ILE A 319 -0.87 7.38 25.12
CA ILE A 319 0.24 6.80 25.90
C ILE A 319 0.36 7.47 27.28
N LYS A 320 0.24 8.80 27.35
CA LYS A 320 0.24 9.54 28.63
C LYS A 320 -0.98 9.20 29.51
N GLU A 321 -2.10 8.80 28.92
CA GLU A 321 -3.29 8.30 29.60
C GLU A 321 -3.15 6.83 30.05
N GLY A 322 -2.01 6.17 29.76
CA GLY A 322 -1.73 4.78 30.14
C GLY A 322 -2.18 3.74 29.11
N VAL A 323 -2.63 4.17 27.93
CA VAL A 323 -3.03 3.27 26.83
C VAL A 323 -1.79 2.69 26.14
N ARG A 324 -1.74 1.37 25.98
CA ARG A 324 -0.67 0.69 25.25
C ARG A 324 -0.82 0.92 23.74
N VAL A 325 0.23 1.33 23.04
CA VAL A 325 0.24 1.50 21.59
C VAL A 325 1.25 0.58 20.97
N LEU A 326 0.78 -0.45 20.27
CA LEU A 326 1.59 -1.40 19.51
C LEU A 326 1.61 -0.95 18.03
N PHE A 327 2.77 -0.51 17.56
CA PHE A 327 2.95 0.04 16.23
C PHE A 327 3.84 -0.84 15.36
N LEU A 328 3.25 -1.47 14.34
CA LEU A 328 3.92 -2.32 13.37
C LEU A 328 3.96 -1.62 12.00
N TYR A 329 5.09 -1.66 11.33
CA TYR A 329 5.18 -1.20 9.94
C TYR A 329 6.15 -2.03 9.12
N ASP A 330 5.96 -2.03 7.79
CA ASP A 330 6.88 -2.67 6.87
C ASP A 330 8.05 -1.74 6.55
N ASP A 331 9.29 -2.26 6.63
CA ASP A 331 10.49 -1.45 6.41
C ASP A 331 10.58 -0.91 4.98
N PHE A 332 10.18 -1.72 3.98
CA PHE A 332 10.27 -1.30 2.58
C PHE A 332 9.28 -0.18 2.22
N GLY A 333 8.08 -0.25 2.75
CA GLY A 333 7.05 0.78 2.53
C GLY A 333 7.35 2.09 3.24
N ALA A 334 8.01 2.01 4.42
CA ALA A 334 8.26 3.15 5.30
C ALA A 334 9.62 3.83 5.04
N VAL A 335 10.65 3.08 4.64
CA VAL A 335 12.06 3.50 4.64
C VAL A 335 12.38 4.79 3.87
N LEU A 336 11.63 5.12 2.82
CA LEU A 336 11.79 6.36 2.05
C LEU A 336 10.90 7.51 2.53
N ARG A 337 10.05 7.26 3.51
CA ARG A 337 8.97 8.16 3.90
C ARG A 337 9.00 8.52 5.38
N THR A 338 9.71 7.75 6.19
CA THR A 338 9.92 8.01 7.62
C THR A 338 11.28 8.66 7.89
N PRO A 339 11.43 9.40 9.01
CA PRO A 339 12.72 9.92 9.45
C PRO A 339 13.73 8.80 9.74
N LYS A 340 15.02 9.15 9.72
CA LYS A 340 16.04 8.25 10.27
C LYS A 340 15.76 8.00 11.76
N ASN A 341 16.04 6.76 12.19
CA ASN A 341 15.81 6.32 13.57
C ASN A 341 14.33 6.38 14.01
N PHE A 342 13.37 6.37 13.06
CA PHE A 342 11.94 6.46 13.32
C PHE A 342 11.48 5.49 14.42
N LYS A 343 11.88 4.22 14.34
CA LYS A 343 11.60 3.23 15.39
C LYS A 343 12.08 3.70 16.77
N ARG A 344 13.36 4.11 16.89
CA ARG A 344 13.95 4.53 18.17
C ARG A 344 13.27 5.79 18.72
N SER A 345 12.89 6.73 17.85
CA SER A 345 12.16 7.93 18.27
C SER A 345 10.83 7.54 18.90
N LEU A 346 10.04 6.70 18.25
CA LEU A 346 8.77 6.25 18.79
C LEU A 346 8.93 5.45 20.10
N GLU A 347 9.93 4.56 20.17
CA GLU A 347 10.21 3.79 21.39
C GLU A 347 10.58 4.71 22.55
N SER A 348 11.34 5.79 22.31
CA SER A 348 11.67 6.78 23.35
C SER A 348 10.46 7.61 23.80
N GLU A 349 9.40 7.64 23.02
CA GLU A 349 8.13 8.32 23.32
C GLU A 349 7.09 7.38 23.98
N GLY A 350 7.44 6.10 24.23
CA GLY A 350 6.61 5.12 24.92
C GLY A 350 5.79 4.18 24.03
N PHE A 351 6.01 4.22 22.72
CA PHE A 351 5.40 3.23 21.81
C PHE A 351 6.09 1.87 21.91
N GLU A 352 5.33 0.79 21.80
CA GLU A 352 5.86 -0.52 21.48
C GLU A 352 5.98 -0.61 19.96
N VAL A 353 7.20 -0.76 19.40
CA VAL A 353 7.41 -0.69 17.94
C VAL A 353 8.08 -1.94 17.40
N ARG A 354 7.49 -2.52 16.36
CA ARG A 354 8.12 -3.58 15.56
C ARG A 354 8.18 -3.21 14.08
N VAL A 355 9.19 -3.73 13.40
CA VAL A 355 9.41 -3.51 11.96
C VAL A 355 9.39 -4.85 11.26
N PHE A 356 8.50 -5.01 10.29
CA PHE A 356 8.44 -6.23 9.52
C PHE A 356 9.52 -6.23 8.42
N ASN A 357 10.24 -7.34 8.34
CA ASN A 357 11.24 -7.67 7.31
C ASN A 357 12.20 -6.51 6.98
N PRO A 358 13.07 -6.07 7.94
CA PRO A 358 13.99 -4.95 7.75
C PRO A 358 14.96 -5.16 6.59
N ILE A 359 15.13 -4.15 5.73
CA ILE A 359 15.92 -4.22 4.48
C ILE A 359 17.42 -4.44 4.74
N LEU A 360 17.97 -3.83 5.77
CA LEU A 360 19.40 -3.87 6.06
C LEU A 360 19.89 -5.18 6.70
N LYS A 361 19.00 -6.12 7.00
CA LYS A 361 19.33 -7.40 7.65
C LYS A 361 19.20 -8.61 6.71
N TYR A 362 19.53 -8.45 5.44
CA TYR A 362 19.23 -9.42 4.35
C TYR A 362 19.96 -10.74 4.41
N THR A 363 21.10 -10.81 5.06
CA THR A 363 21.97 -11.99 4.98
C THR A 363 21.34 -13.24 5.60
N ASP A 364 20.33 -13.08 6.49
CA ASP A 364 19.77 -14.18 7.27
C ASP A 364 18.23 -14.24 7.30
N LYS A 365 17.51 -13.51 6.40
CA LYS A 365 16.06 -13.30 6.58
C LYS A 365 15.21 -13.56 5.33
N LEU A 366 13.89 -13.38 5.50
CA LEU A 366 12.87 -13.56 4.50
C LEU A 366 13.21 -12.92 3.14
N TYR A 367 12.74 -13.54 2.07
CA TYR A 367 12.86 -13.00 0.72
C TYR A 367 12.39 -11.53 0.67
N MET A 368 13.14 -10.67 -0.03
CA MET A 368 12.93 -9.23 -0.03
C MET A 368 11.53 -8.81 -0.50
N ASN A 369 10.94 -9.58 -1.41
CA ASN A 369 9.61 -9.31 -1.93
C ASN A 369 8.49 -9.70 -0.95
N TYR A 370 8.80 -10.42 0.14
CA TYR A 370 7.83 -10.74 1.18
C TYR A 370 7.60 -9.52 2.06
N ARG A 371 6.44 -8.87 1.91
CA ARG A 371 6.10 -7.62 2.57
C ARG A 371 4.78 -7.73 3.32
N SER A 372 4.67 -7.03 4.46
CA SER A 372 3.39 -6.84 5.13
C SER A 372 2.64 -5.70 4.46
N HIS A 373 1.68 -6.06 3.60
CA HIS A 373 0.85 -5.07 2.93
C HIS A 373 -0.49 -4.84 3.67
N GLN A 374 -0.63 -5.40 4.86
CA GLN A 374 -1.78 -5.21 5.73
C GLN A 374 -1.89 -3.76 6.21
N LYS A 375 -3.12 -3.30 6.45
CA LYS A 375 -3.45 -2.05 7.10
C LYS A 375 -4.55 -2.35 8.10
N ILE A 376 -4.17 -2.36 9.36
CA ILE A 376 -5.07 -2.76 10.46
C ILE A 376 -4.94 -1.73 11.57
N ILE A 377 -6.06 -1.25 12.06
CA ILE A 377 -6.13 -0.54 13.35
C ILE A 377 -7.17 -1.25 14.20
N VAL A 378 -6.82 -1.55 15.44
CA VAL A 378 -7.76 -2.09 16.42
C VAL A 378 -7.69 -1.25 17.68
N VAL A 379 -8.83 -0.87 18.21
CA VAL A 379 -8.96 -0.09 19.45
C VAL A 379 -9.67 -0.93 20.50
N ASP A 380 -8.99 -1.20 21.60
CA ASP A 380 -9.48 -1.95 22.79
C ASP A 380 -10.05 -3.36 22.46
N GLY A 381 -9.84 -3.89 21.25
CA GLY A 381 -10.48 -5.11 20.76
C GLY A 381 -11.96 -4.95 20.41
N ASN A 382 -12.51 -3.73 20.51
CA ASN A 382 -13.94 -3.44 20.35
C ASN A 382 -14.29 -2.83 18.98
N ALA A 383 -13.34 -2.16 18.33
CA ALA A 383 -13.48 -1.65 16.98
C ALA A 383 -12.22 -1.94 16.17
N GLY A 384 -12.39 -2.37 14.92
CA GLY A 384 -11.30 -2.66 14.01
C GLY A 384 -11.50 -2.02 12.65
N PHE A 385 -10.41 -1.55 12.03
CA PHE A 385 -10.42 -0.95 10.69
C PHE A 385 -9.45 -1.71 9.78
N THR A 386 -9.88 -1.92 8.55
CA THR A 386 -9.00 -2.39 7.47
C THR A 386 -9.46 -1.86 6.11
N GLY A 387 -8.54 -1.72 5.16
CA GLY A 387 -8.82 -1.17 3.84
C GLY A 387 -7.57 -0.96 3.01
N GLY A 388 -7.70 -0.21 1.90
CA GLY A 388 -6.59 0.03 0.99
C GLY A 388 -5.60 1.11 1.43
N MET A 389 -5.98 1.97 2.36
CA MET A 389 -5.27 3.20 2.73
C MET A 389 -4.01 2.96 3.56
N ASN A 390 -2.96 3.74 3.25
CA ASN A 390 -1.80 3.85 4.12
C ASN A 390 -1.82 5.17 4.92
N LEU A 391 -0.92 5.27 5.90
CA LEU A 391 -0.79 6.44 6.76
C LEU A 391 0.11 7.49 6.11
N ALA A 392 -0.41 8.20 5.11
CA ALA A 392 0.30 9.27 4.41
C ALA A 392 -0.69 10.24 3.75
N ASP A 393 -0.27 11.50 3.58
CA ASP A 393 -1.10 12.64 3.15
C ASP A 393 -1.84 12.43 1.81
N GLU A 394 -1.26 11.67 0.88
CA GLU A 394 -1.91 11.41 -0.41
C GLU A 394 -3.17 10.55 -0.30
N TYR A 395 -3.27 9.65 0.69
CA TYR A 395 -4.43 8.77 0.88
C TYR A 395 -5.66 9.49 1.42
N VAL A 396 -5.48 10.70 1.91
CA VAL A 396 -6.55 11.58 2.39
C VAL A 396 -6.58 12.92 1.61
N ASN A 397 -6.11 12.89 0.38
CA ASN A 397 -6.13 14.03 -0.56
C ASN A 397 -5.53 15.35 -0.05
N LEU A 398 -4.72 15.32 1.02
CA LEU A 398 -3.97 16.49 1.50
C LEU A 398 -2.84 16.88 0.53
N VAL A 399 -2.39 15.94 -0.30
CA VAL A 399 -1.40 16.13 -1.35
C VAL A 399 -1.90 15.52 -2.64
N THR A 400 -2.11 16.33 -3.66
CA THR A 400 -2.47 15.85 -5.00
C THR A 400 -1.26 15.26 -5.69
N ARG A 401 -1.22 13.94 -5.85
CA ARG A 401 -0.13 13.22 -6.51
C ARG A 401 -0.52 12.72 -7.91
N PHE A 402 -1.70 12.14 -8.03
CA PHE A 402 -2.24 11.55 -9.27
C PHE A 402 -3.72 11.92 -9.48
N GLY A 403 -4.11 13.16 -9.18
CA GLY A 403 -5.50 13.58 -9.12
C GLY A 403 -6.14 13.20 -7.79
N VAL A 404 -7.45 12.99 -7.78
CA VAL A 404 -8.19 12.54 -6.59
C VAL A 404 -7.78 11.10 -6.26
N TRP A 405 -7.31 10.90 -5.04
CA TRP A 405 -7.00 9.55 -4.53
C TRP A 405 -8.26 8.96 -3.91
N LYS A 406 -8.85 7.97 -4.59
CA LYS A 406 -10.00 7.23 -4.09
C LYS A 406 -9.55 5.90 -3.49
N ASP A 407 -9.78 5.75 -2.20
CA ASP A 407 -9.49 4.51 -1.47
C ASP A 407 -10.60 4.24 -0.45
N ASN A 408 -10.75 3.00 0.00
CA ASN A 408 -11.83 2.61 0.88
C ASN A 408 -11.37 1.82 2.10
N ALA A 409 -12.24 1.74 3.10
CA ALA A 409 -12.08 0.89 4.27
C ALA A 409 -13.42 0.41 4.81
N VAL A 410 -13.33 -0.58 5.70
CA VAL A 410 -14.41 -0.97 6.60
C VAL A 410 -13.99 -0.79 8.05
N ARG A 411 -14.92 -0.31 8.87
CA ARG A 411 -14.90 -0.40 10.31
C ARG A 411 -15.78 -1.57 10.72
N VAL A 412 -15.24 -2.44 11.54
CA VAL A 412 -15.94 -3.59 12.11
C VAL A 412 -16.06 -3.38 13.62
N GLU A 413 -17.25 -3.58 14.15
CA GLU A 413 -17.55 -3.68 15.57
C GLU A 413 -18.27 -5.01 15.78
N GLY A 414 -18.02 -5.68 16.91
CA GLY A 414 -18.58 -7.00 17.20
C GLY A 414 -17.55 -8.12 17.19
N ASP A 415 -18.04 -9.35 17.11
CA ASP A 415 -17.23 -10.55 17.33
C ASP A 415 -16.07 -10.70 16.34
N ALA A 416 -16.23 -10.21 15.11
CA ALA A 416 -15.19 -10.29 14.07
C ALA A 416 -13.98 -9.37 14.30
N VAL A 417 -14.04 -8.41 15.23
CA VAL A 417 -12.86 -7.60 15.62
C VAL A 417 -11.76 -8.50 16.18
N TRP A 418 -12.15 -9.61 16.81
CA TRP A 418 -11.18 -10.60 17.28
C TRP A 418 -10.35 -11.19 16.14
N GLY A 419 -10.94 -11.42 14.99
CA GLY A 419 -10.22 -11.87 13.79
C GLY A 419 -9.16 -10.86 13.33
N LEU A 420 -9.46 -9.56 13.33
CA LEU A 420 -8.48 -8.50 13.01
C LEU A 420 -7.39 -8.40 14.08
N THR A 421 -7.77 -8.56 15.37
CA THR A 421 -6.85 -8.54 16.51
C THR A 421 -5.84 -9.67 16.40
N VAL A 422 -6.29 -10.91 16.19
CA VAL A 422 -5.41 -12.08 16.02
C VAL A 422 -4.52 -11.91 14.79
N THR A 423 -5.06 -11.42 13.67
CA THR A 423 -4.27 -11.17 12.45
C THR A 423 -3.13 -10.17 12.72
N PHE A 424 -3.41 -9.09 13.45
CA PHE A 424 -2.36 -8.14 13.86
C PHE A 424 -1.32 -8.80 14.76
N LEU A 425 -1.75 -9.53 15.80
CA LEU A 425 -0.86 -10.13 16.80
C LEU A 425 0.02 -11.22 16.18
N GLN A 426 -0.48 -11.98 15.22
CA GLN A 426 0.31 -12.93 14.43
C GLN A 426 1.47 -12.22 13.69
N MET A 427 1.19 -11.11 13.02
CA MET A 427 2.22 -10.33 12.33
C MET A 427 3.16 -9.63 13.31
N TRP A 428 2.64 -9.19 14.44
CA TRP A 428 3.45 -8.65 15.54
C TRP A 428 4.46 -9.68 16.05
N GLU A 429 4.00 -10.87 16.35
CA GLU A 429 4.83 -11.98 16.81
C GLU A 429 5.85 -12.42 15.74
N ALA A 430 5.42 -12.47 14.49
CA ALA A 430 6.26 -12.79 13.34
C ALA A 430 7.39 -11.78 13.09
N SER A 431 7.24 -10.53 13.56
CA SER A 431 8.19 -9.44 13.33
C SER A 431 9.38 -9.41 14.31
N ALA A 432 9.43 -10.29 15.30
CA ALA A 432 10.52 -10.36 16.27
C ALA A 432 10.80 -11.80 16.72
N ASP A 433 12.04 -12.03 17.19
CA ASP A 433 12.38 -13.24 17.92
C ASP A 433 12.08 -13.03 19.41
N SER A 434 10.83 -13.27 19.78
CA SER A 434 10.34 -13.20 21.14
C SER A 434 9.65 -14.49 21.54
N ALA A 435 9.48 -14.73 22.84
CA ALA A 435 8.62 -15.79 23.33
C ALA A 435 7.19 -15.66 22.76
N PRO A 436 6.44 -16.76 22.63
CA PRO A 436 5.05 -16.73 22.23
C PRO A 436 4.25 -15.77 23.10
N LEU A 437 3.37 -14.98 22.46
CA LEU A 437 2.55 -13.97 23.12
C LEU A 437 1.20 -14.58 23.52
N ASP A 438 0.72 -14.29 24.74
CA ASP A 438 -0.67 -14.55 25.09
C ASP A 438 -1.57 -13.47 24.47
N TYR A 439 -2.56 -13.89 23.67
CA TYR A 439 -3.48 -12.98 23.01
C TYR A 439 -4.72 -12.64 23.86
N ASN A 440 -4.99 -13.40 24.93
CA ASN A 440 -6.18 -13.19 25.78
C ASN A 440 -6.32 -11.78 26.35
N PRO A 441 -5.23 -11.06 26.74
CA PRO A 441 -5.33 -9.68 27.19
C PRO A 441 -5.89 -8.70 26.15
N PHE A 442 -5.92 -9.08 24.87
CA PHE A 442 -6.42 -8.28 23.76
C PHE A 442 -7.86 -8.61 23.34
N ARG A 443 -8.53 -9.50 24.07
CA ARG A 443 -9.94 -9.83 23.81
C ARG A 443 -10.84 -8.59 23.96
N PRO A 444 -11.95 -8.53 23.15
CA PRO A 444 -12.96 -7.49 23.30
C PRO A 444 -13.54 -7.47 24.72
N THR A 445 -13.99 -6.31 25.15
CA THR A 445 -14.58 -6.10 26.48
C THR A 445 -16.02 -5.65 26.41
N LYS A 446 -16.51 -5.33 25.22
CA LYS A 446 -17.90 -4.93 24.98
C LYS A 446 -18.68 -6.10 24.40
N ASP A 447 -19.87 -6.32 24.93
CA ASP A 447 -20.85 -7.17 24.30
C ASP A 447 -21.55 -6.40 23.17
N PHE A 448 -21.80 -7.08 22.07
CA PHE A 448 -22.51 -6.51 20.94
C PHE A 448 -23.92 -7.09 20.84
N PRO A 449 -24.91 -6.28 20.38
CA PRO A 449 -26.24 -6.78 20.17
C PRO A 449 -26.26 -7.92 19.17
N ALA A 450 -27.04 -8.98 19.48
CA ALA A 450 -27.22 -10.10 18.57
C ALA A 450 -27.84 -9.63 17.25
N ASN A 451 -27.21 -10.00 16.14
CA ASN A 451 -27.69 -9.73 14.79
C ASN A 451 -27.16 -10.76 13.78
N ASP A 452 -27.65 -10.70 12.56
CA ASP A 452 -27.34 -11.64 11.48
C ASP A 452 -26.35 -11.10 10.46
N VAL A 453 -25.40 -10.25 10.87
CA VAL A 453 -24.28 -9.80 10.06
C VAL A 453 -23.12 -10.76 10.28
N TYR A 454 -22.76 -11.49 9.23
CA TYR A 454 -21.70 -12.50 9.28
C TYR A 454 -20.41 -11.98 8.68
N CYS A 455 -19.29 -12.20 9.36
CA CYS A 455 -17.97 -11.78 8.91
C CYS A 455 -16.92 -12.88 9.11
N GLN A 456 -15.96 -12.97 8.17
CA GLN A 456 -14.71 -13.69 8.35
C GLN A 456 -13.55 -12.78 8.00
N VAL A 457 -12.55 -12.70 8.87
CA VAL A 457 -11.32 -11.98 8.60
C VAL A 457 -10.36 -12.93 7.89
N ILE A 458 -10.02 -12.60 6.66
CA ILE A 458 -9.15 -13.40 5.81
C ILE A 458 -7.76 -12.77 5.86
N SER A 459 -6.74 -13.60 6.07
CA SER A 459 -5.34 -13.18 6.03
C SER A 459 -4.49 -14.27 5.39
N ASP A 460 -3.55 -13.87 4.57
CA ASP A 460 -2.65 -14.80 3.91
C ASP A 460 -1.28 -14.18 3.67
N GLY A 461 -0.32 -15.02 3.30
CA GLY A 461 1.02 -14.59 2.93
C GLY A 461 1.86 -15.72 2.37
N PRO A 462 3.05 -15.38 1.85
CA PRO A 462 3.89 -16.30 1.09
C PRO A 462 4.35 -17.55 1.86
N ALA A 463 4.37 -17.51 3.19
CA ALA A 463 4.71 -18.68 4.01
C ALA A 463 3.64 -19.80 3.93
N ASN A 464 2.41 -19.47 3.52
CA ASN A 464 1.30 -20.41 3.38
C ASN A 464 1.15 -20.95 1.94
N ASN A 465 1.96 -20.48 0.98
CA ASN A 465 1.94 -21.00 -0.38
C ASN A 465 2.27 -22.52 -0.41
N PRO A 466 1.59 -23.31 -1.23
CA PRO A 466 0.70 -22.95 -2.33
C PRO A 466 -0.81 -22.93 -1.99
N ARG A 467 -1.21 -22.91 -0.72
CA ARG A 467 -2.64 -22.96 -0.35
C ARG A 467 -3.44 -21.75 -0.80
N ASN A 468 -2.84 -20.56 -0.73
CA ASN A 468 -3.37 -19.27 -1.18
C ASN A 468 -4.87 -19.03 -0.84
N PRO A 469 -5.28 -19.07 0.44
CA PRO A 469 -6.69 -18.94 0.82
C PRO A 469 -7.31 -17.61 0.36
N VAL A 470 -6.55 -16.52 0.31
CA VAL A 470 -7.02 -15.22 -0.16
C VAL A 470 -7.39 -15.27 -1.65
N GLU A 471 -6.51 -15.76 -2.51
CA GLU A 471 -6.79 -15.90 -3.95
C GLU A 471 -7.97 -16.84 -4.21
N ASN A 472 -8.00 -17.97 -3.50
CA ASN A 472 -9.09 -18.94 -3.63
C ASN A 472 -10.43 -18.38 -3.13
N SER A 473 -10.43 -17.46 -2.17
CA SER A 473 -11.64 -16.76 -1.74
C SER A 473 -12.20 -15.89 -2.85
N TYR A 474 -11.34 -15.16 -3.56
CA TYR A 474 -11.76 -14.40 -4.75
C TYR A 474 -12.35 -15.30 -5.83
N LYS A 475 -11.67 -16.42 -6.16
CA LYS A 475 -12.19 -17.41 -7.13
C LYS A 475 -13.55 -17.98 -6.69
N GLN A 476 -13.73 -18.27 -5.41
CA GLN A 476 -15.01 -18.75 -4.91
C GLN A 476 -16.10 -17.67 -4.91
N MET A 477 -15.77 -16.40 -4.62
CA MET A 477 -16.70 -15.27 -4.78
C MET A 477 -17.17 -15.15 -6.22
N ILE A 478 -16.24 -15.20 -7.19
CA ILE A 478 -16.55 -15.16 -8.62
C ILE A 478 -17.46 -16.32 -9.03
N ASN A 479 -17.11 -17.55 -8.64
CA ASN A 479 -17.85 -18.76 -9.01
C ASN A 479 -19.23 -18.89 -8.33
N SER A 480 -19.45 -18.16 -7.23
CA SER A 480 -20.73 -18.17 -6.51
C SER A 480 -21.61 -16.95 -6.79
N ALA A 481 -21.18 -16.04 -7.63
CA ALA A 481 -21.99 -14.92 -8.08
C ALA A 481 -23.15 -15.40 -8.96
N LYS A 482 -24.32 -14.74 -8.86
CA LYS A 482 -25.54 -15.11 -9.59
C LYS A 482 -25.97 -14.07 -10.61
N LYS A 483 -25.80 -12.78 -10.29
CA LYS A 483 -26.29 -11.66 -11.10
C LYS A 483 -25.21 -10.62 -11.33
N ILE A 484 -24.50 -10.21 -10.29
CA ILE A 484 -23.49 -9.15 -10.33
C ILE A 484 -22.17 -9.59 -9.72
N LEU A 485 -21.10 -9.03 -10.27
CA LEU A 485 -19.76 -9.14 -9.73
C LEU A 485 -19.01 -7.84 -10.02
N TYR A 486 -18.90 -6.95 -9.02
CA TYR A 486 -18.22 -5.68 -9.20
C TYR A 486 -16.91 -5.68 -8.41
N ILE A 487 -15.86 -5.21 -9.05
CA ILE A 487 -14.49 -5.27 -8.52
C ILE A 487 -13.82 -3.91 -8.66
N THR A 488 -13.12 -3.46 -7.62
CA THR A 488 -12.16 -2.37 -7.70
C THR A 488 -10.76 -2.88 -7.38
N THR A 489 -9.78 -2.49 -8.19
CA THR A 489 -8.37 -2.81 -7.94
C THR A 489 -7.46 -1.79 -8.63
N PRO A 490 -6.38 -1.32 -7.97
CA PRO A 490 -5.41 -0.43 -8.61
C PRO A 490 -4.57 -1.16 -9.68
N TYR A 491 -4.43 -2.49 -9.53
CA TYR A 491 -3.61 -3.31 -10.40
C TYR A 491 -4.38 -4.57 -10.79
N LEU A 492 -4.48 -4.83 -12.10
CA LEU A 492 -5.12 -6.03 -12.65
C LEU A 492 -4.06 -6.85 -13.38
N ILE A 493 -3.32 -7.66 -12.61
CA ILE A 493 -2.24 -8.53 -13.12
C ILE A 493 -2.54 -9.95 -12.63
N ILE A 494 -3.53 -10.55 -13.26
CA ILE A 494 -4.11 -11.83 -12.87
C ILE A 494 -3.55 -13.00 -13.69
N GLU A 495 -3.58 -14.17 -13.08
CA GLU A 495 -3.19 -15.41 -13.71
C GLU A 495 -4.32 -16.02 -14.55
N ASP A 496 -4.01 -17.08 -15.28
CA ASP A 496 -4.93 -17.69 -16.22
C ASP A 496 -6.19 -18.22 -15.54
N ASP A 497 -6.07 -18.86 -14.38
CA ASP A 497 -7.19 -19.42 -13.64
C ASP A 497 -8.16 -18.36 -13.08
N MET A 498 -7.63 -17.23 -12.59
CA MET A 498 -8.44 -16.09 -12.16
C MET A 498 -9.13 -15.42 -13.37
N ARG A 499 -8.39 -15.28 -14.47
CA ARG A 499 -8.94 -14.74 -15.72
C ARG A 499 -10.05 -15.65 -16.29
N ASP A 500 -9.84 -16.97 -16.27
CA ASP A 500 -10.81 -17.94 -16.73
C ASP A 500 -12.07 -17.95 -15.85
N ALA A 501 -11.93 -17.78 -14.53
CA ALA A 501 -13.08 -17.62 -13.63
C ALA A 501 -13.92 -16.37 -14.00
N LEU A 502 -13.28 -15.20 -14.19
CA LEU A 502 -13.96 -13.95 -14.57
C LEU A 502 -14.64 -14.04 -15.94
N THR A 503 -13.96 -14.62 -16.94
CA THR A 503 -14.51 -14.77 -18.29
C THR A 503 -15.68 -15.75 -18.31
N THR A 504 -15.56 -16.87 -17.56
CA THR A 504 -16.64 -17.85 -17.40
C THR A 504 -17.87 -17.21 -16.76
N ALA A 505 -17.68 -16.42 -15.70
CA ALA A 505 -18.79 -15.71 -15.04
C ALA A 505 -19.49 -14.76 -16.03
N ALA A 506 -18.76 -13.95 -16.79
CA ALA A 506 -19.33 -13.02 -17.76
C ALA A 506 -20.07 -13.74 -18.90
N ILE A 507 -19.48 -14.78 -19.49
CA ILE A 507 -20.13 -15.59 -20.55
C ILE A 507 -21.38 -16.30 -20.03
N SER A 508 -21.40 -16.64 -18.74
CA SER A 508 -22.56 -17.24 -18.06
C SER A 508 -23.69 -16.25 -17.76
N GLY A 509 -23.54 -14.98 -18.15
CA GLY A 509 -24.57 -13.96 -17.99
C GLY A 509 -24.49 -13.14 -16.69
N ILE A 510 -23.40 -13.28 -15.90
CA ILE A 510 -23.15 -12.42 -14.74
C ILE A 510 -22.68 -11.04 -15.23
N ASP A 511 -23.25 -9.96 -14.69
CA ASP A 511 -22.77 -8.59 -14.94
C ASP A 511 -21.45 -8.38 -14.19
N VAL A 512 -20.32 -8.63 -14.89
CA VAL A 512 -18.96 -8.49 -14.34
C VAL A 512 -18.40 -7.12 -14.71
N ARG A 513 -18.12 -6.29 -13.69
CA ARG A 513 -17.56 -4.95 -13.87
C ARG A 513 -16.28 -4.78 -13.06
N ILE A 514 -15.23 -4.24 -13.69
CA ILE A 514 -13.94 -4.00 -13.03
C ILE A 514 -13.57 -2.53 -13.17
N ILE A 515 -13.28 -1.87 -12.04
CA ILE A 515 -12.81 -0.48 -12.00
C ILE A 515 -11.30 -0.48 -11.73
N THR A 516 -10.54 0.24 -12.58
CA THR A 516 -9.09 0.41 -12.46
C THR A 516 -8.72 1.88 -12.63
N PRO A 517 -7.51 2.33 -12.23
CA PRO A 517 -7.12 3.71 -12.45
C PRO A 517 -6.79 3.99 -13.93
N LYS A 518 -7.24 5.14 -14.43
CA LYS A 518 -6.79 5.69 -15.73
C LYS A 518 -5.39 6.27 -15.63
N ILE A 519 -5.14 7.05 -14.57
CA ILE A 519 -3.83 7.66 -14.29
C ILE A 519 -3.03 6.69 -13.43
N PRO A 520 -1.91 6.14 -13.93
CA PRO A 520 -1.14 5.15 -13.16
C PRO A 520 -0.15 5.81 -12.19
N ASP A 521 0.07 5.16 -11.05
CA ASP A 521 1.21 5.43 -10.17
C ASP A 521 2.52 4.84 -10.72
N LYS A 522 2.42 3.71 -11.47
CA LYS A 522 3.53 2.98 -12.10
C LYS A 522 3.19 2.64 -13.54
N ARG A 523 3.94 3.18 -14.49
CA ARG A 523 3.68 2.99 -15.94
C ARG A 523 3.75 1.52 -16.38
N ALA A 524 4.74 0.77 -15.89
CA ALA A 524 4.90 -0.66 -16.24
C ALA A 524 3.70 -1.50 -15.77
N VAL A 525 3.21 -1.26 -14.56
CA VAL A 525 2.03 -1.93 -13.99
C VAL A 525 0.78 -1.61 -14.82
N LYS A 526 0.60 -0.36 -15.27
CA LYS A 526 -0.52 0.00 -16.15
C LYS A 526 -0.46 -0.71 -17.51
N LEU A 527 0.74 -0.89 -18.05
CA LEU A 527 0.91 -1.66 -19.31
C LEU A 527 0.49 -3.13 -19.12
N LEU A 528 0.83 -3.74 -17.97
CA LEU A 528 0.39 -5.10 -17.63
C LEU A 528 -1.13 -5.17 -17.36
N THR A 529 -1.68 -4.21 -16.64
CA THR A 529 -3.12 -4.08 -16.44
C THR A 529 -3.85 -4.01 -17.80
N ASN A 530 -3.39 -3.15 -18.71
CA ASN A 530 -3.96 -3.04 -20.05
C ASN A 530 -3.78 -4.30 -20.91
N TYR A 531 -2.73 -5.08 -20.69
CA TYR A 531 -2.56 -6.38 -21.34
C TYR A 531 -3.69 -7.34 -20.93
N ASN A 532 -4.01 -7.40 -19.64
CA ASN A 532 -5.03 -8.29 -19.11
C ASN A 532 -6.47 -7.92 -19.52
N TYR A 533 -6.73 -6.69 -19.98
CA TYR A 533 -8.06 -6.30 -20.43
C TYR A 533 -8.59 -7.14 -21.61
N GLY A 534 -7.69 -7.55 -22.50
CA GLY A 534 -8.09 -8.09 -23.81
C GLY A 534 -9.08 -9.24 -23.75
N ARG A 535 -8.69 -10.33 -23.10
CA ARG A 535 -9.52 -11.53 -23.00
C ARG A 535 -10.77 -11.31 -22.13
N LEU A 536 -10.66 -10.43 -21.13
CA LEU A 536 -11.79 -10.05 -20.28
C LEU A 536 -12.85 -9.29 -21.10
N LEU A 537 -12.45 -8.26 -21.85
CA LEU A 537 -13.34 -7.48 -22.72
C LEU A 537 -13.97 -8.35 -23.82
N GLU A 538 -13.19 -9.23 -24.43
CA GLU A 538 -13.66 -10.17 -25.46
C GLU A 538 -14.76 -11.10 -24.94
N SER A 539 -14.70 -11.43 -23.66
CA SER A 539 -15.67 -12.32 -22.99
C SER A 539 -16.87 -11.58 -22.36
N GLY A 540 -16.98 -10.26 -22.54
CA GLY A 540 -18.09 -9.47 -22.06
C GLY A 540 -17.90 -8.86 -20.66
N VAL A 541 -16.72 -8.99 -20.03
CA VAL A 541 -16.39 -8.24 -18.82
C VAL A 541 -16.29 -6.75 -19.15
N ARG A 542 -16.96 -5.91 -18.37
CA ARG A 542 -16.95 -4.46 -18.56
C ARG A 542 -15.84 -3.83 -17.71
N ILE A 543 -15.00 -3.02 -18.32
CA ILE A 543 -13.84 -2.38 -17.68
C ILE A 543 -14.00 -0.88 -17.67
N PHE A 544 -13.88 -0.29 -16.49
CA PHE A 544 -14.05 1.12 -16.20
C PHE A 544 -12.75 1.72 -15.71
N GLU A 545 -12.26 2.79 -16.36
CA GLU A 545 -11.05 3.52 -15.95
C GLU A 545 -11.44 4.80 -15.22
N TYR A 546 -11.12 4.90 -13.93
CA TYR A 546 -11.39 6.05 -13.09
C TYR A 546 -10.63 7.29 -13.57
N VAL A 547 -11.36 8.33 -13.97
CA VAL A 547 -10.80 9.52 -14.64
C VAL A 547 -10.30 10.58 -13.67
N PRO A 548 -10.98 10.87 -12.53
CA PRO A 548 -10.59 12.01 -11.67
C PRO A 548 -9.21 11.87 -11.05
N GLY A 549 -8.66 10.66 -10.99
CA GLY A 549 -7.36 10.44 -10.38
C GLY A 549 -6.94 8.99 -10.28
N PHE A 550 -6.46 8.59 -9.11
CA PHE A 550 -5.98 7.24 -8.84
C PHE A 550 -6.91 6.50 -7.88
N ILE A 551 -7.61 5.49 -8.39
CA ILE A 551 -8.39 4.59 -7.53
C ILE A 551 -7.47 3.50 -6.96
N HIS A 552 -7.42 3.45 -5.64
CA HIS A 552 -6.59 2.49 -4.89
C HIS A 552 -7.45 1.56 -4.00
N ALA A 553 -8.76 1.65 -4.08
CA ALA A 553 -9.71 0.77 -3.41
C ALA A 553 -9.56 -0.68 -3.86
N LYS A 554 -9.75 -1.63 -2.94
CA LYS A 554 -9.70 -3.06 -3.19
C LYS A 554 -10.96 -3.70 -2.63
N THR A 555 -11.88 -4.00 -3.53
CA THR A 555 -13.19 -4.56 -3.18
C THR A 555 -13.65 -5.53 -4.25
N ILE A 556 -14.26 -6.61 -3.84
CA ILE A 556 -15.06 -7.48 -4.69
C ILE A 556 -16.43 -7.68 -4.02
N ILE A 557 -17.51 -7.46 -4.77
CA ILE A 557 -18.87 -7.70 -4.30
C ILE A 557 -19.62 -8.65 -5.23
N SER A 558 -20.50 -9.44 -4.65
CA SER A 558 -21.59 -10.13 -5.31
C SER A 558 -22.92 -9.57 -4.77
N GLU A 559 -24.03 -10.27 -4.94
CA GLU A 559 -25.37 -9.79 -4.54
C GLU A 559 -25.48 -9.55 -3.03
N ASP A 560 -24.88 -10.43 -2.23
CA ASP A 560 -25.12 -10.61 -0.80
C ASP A 560 -23.86 -10.63 0.05
N CYS A 561 -22.68 -10.63 -0.58
CA CYS A 561 -21.38 -10.67 0.11
C CYS A 561 -20.36 -9.76 -0.54
N ALA A 562 -19.43 -9.25 0.28
CA ALA A 562 -18.30 -8.44 -0.16
C ALA A 562 -17.00 -8.87 0.51
N ILE A 563 -15.86 -8.65 -0.15
CA ILE A 563 -14.54 -8.62 0.49
C ILE A 563 -13.99 -7.20 0.33
N VAL A 564 -13.64 -6.58 1.44
CA VAL A 564 -12.98 -5.26 1.49
C VAL A 564 -11.70 -5.41 2.29
N GLY A 565 -10.59 -4.88 1.77
CA GLY A 565 -9.32 -4.99 2.49
C GLY A 565 -8.13 -4.43 1.74
N THR A 566 -6.99 -5.10 1.90
CA THR A 566 -5.70 -4.64 1.38
C THR A 566 -5.32 -5.29 0.04
N ILE A 567 -6.10 -6.27 -0.42
CA ILE A 567 -5.80 -7.27 -1.44
C ILE A 567 -5.97 -6.69 -2.84
N ASN A 568 -4.89 -6.44 -3.57
CA ASN A 568 -4.98 -6.13 -5.00
C ASN A 568 -5.21 -7.41 -5.82
N MET A 569 -5.82 -7.28 -7.00
CA MET A 569 -5.89 -8.37 -7.96
C MET A 569 -4.60 -8.45 -8.79
N ASP A 570 -3.49 -8.71 -8.10
CA ASP A 570 -2.19 -8.88 -8.74
C ASP A 570 -1.38 -10.03 -8.12
N PHE A 571 -0.39 -10.49 -8.88
CA PHE A 571 0.49 -11.59 -8.48
C PHE A 571 1.20 -11.33 -7.14
N ARG A 572 1.57 -10.07 -6.85
CA ARG A 572 2.24 -9.73 -5.58
C ARG A 572 1.33 -9.94 -4.38
N SER A 573 0.10 -9.46 -4.45
CA SER A 573 -0.86 -9.60 -3.36
C SER A 573 -1.22 -11.06 -3.11
N PHE A 574 -1.40 -11.86 -4.16
CA PHE A 574 -1.77 -13.26 -4.00
C PHE A 574 -0.61 -14.18 -3.57
N HIS A 575 0.66 -13.86 -3.90
CA HIS A 575 1.78 -14.79 -3.70
C HIS A 575 2.96 -14.27 -2.89
N LEU A 576 3.13 -12.97 -2.73
CA LEU A 576 4.35 -12.36 -2.18
C LEU A 576 4.12 -11.47 -0.97
N HIS A 577 2.90 -10.98 -0.76
CA HIS A 577 2.57 -10.08 0.34
C HIS A 577 1.74 -10.79 1.41
N TYR A 578 1.89 -10.32 2.65
CA TYR A 578 0.93 -10.58 3.72
C TYR A 578 -0.20 -9.56 3.57
N GLU A 579 -1.38 -10.06 3.25
CA GLU A 579 -2.59 -9.28 3.00
C GLU A 579 -3.66 -9.62 4.04
N CYS A 580 -4.68 -8.77 4.16
CA CYS A 580 -5.88 -9.06 4.92
C CYS A 580 -7.12 -8.41 4.29
N GLY A 581 -8.27 -8.96 4.61
CA GLY A 581 -9.56 -8.42 4.22
C GLY A 581 -10.67 -8.94 5.13
N VAL A 582 -11.79 -8.26 5.12
CA VAL A 582 -13.02 -8.70 5.77
C VAL A 582 -13.97 -9.18 4.69
N TRP A 583 -14.31 -10.47 4.74
CA TRP A 583 -15.44 -10.99 4.02
C TRP A 583 -16.70 -10.77 4.87
N VAL A 584 -17.68 -10.08 4.34
CA VAL A 584 -18.94 -9.77 5.00
C VAL A 584 -20.10 -10.28 4.16
N CYS A 585 -21.06 -10.94 4.81
CA CYS A 585 -22.35 -11.32 4.22
C CYS A 585 -23.45 -10.60 4.99
N ASP A 586 -23.90 -9.50 4.40
CA ASP A 586 -24.97 -8.65 4.86
C ASP A 586 -25.48 -7.77 3.70
N GLU A 587 -26.74 -7.88 3.34
CA GLU A 587 -27.31 -7.15 2.19
C GLU A 587 -27.19 -5.64 2.37
N GLY A 588 -27.43 -5.12 3.59
CA GLY A 588 -27.35 -3.69 3.88
C GLY A 588 -25.97 -3.12 3.64
N THR A 589 -24.94 -3.81 4.14
CA THR A 589 -23.53 -3.42 3.91
C THR A 589 -23.16 -3.50 2.43
N VAL A 590 -23.57 -4.57 1.74
CA VAL A 590 -23.29 -4.77 0.31
C VAL A 590 -23.97 -3.70 -0.55
N ASP A 591 -25.20 -3.30 -0.24
CA ASP A 591 -25.92 -2.26 -0.98
C ASP A 591 -25.22 -0.89 -0.85
N VAL A 592 -24.69 -0.55 0.33
CA VAL A 592 -23.89 0.68 0.51
C VAL A 592 -22.64 0.64 -0.36
N ILE A 593 -21.89 -0.46 -0.35
CA ILE A 593 -20.71 -0.64 -1.18
C ILE A 593 -21.06 -0.58 -2.67
N LYS A 594 -22.11 -1.29 -3.09
CA LYS A 594 -22.59 -1.32 -4.48
C LYS A 594 -22.95 0.08 -4.98
N LYS A 595 -23.62 0.88 -4.14
CA LYS A 595 -23.97 2.26 -4.46
C LYS A 595 -22.70 3.10 -4.74
N ASP A 596 -21.70 3.05 -3.85
CA ASP A 596 -20.42 3.75 -4.08
C ASP A 596 -19.73 3.30 -5.38
N LEU A 597 -19.73 1.99 -5.67
CA LEU A 597 -19.12 1.47 -6.90
C LEU A 597 -19.85 1.98 -8.16
N LEU A 598 -21.18 2.05 -8.14
CA LEU A 598 -21.97 2.58 -9.26
C LEU A 598 -21.72 4.08 -9.45
N GLU A 599 -21.75 4.88 -8.38
CA GLU A 599 -21.42 6.32 -8.41
C GLU A 599 -19.97 6.55 -8.88
N THR A 600 -19.06 5.66 -8.54
CA THR A 600 -17.66 5.69 -9.03
C THR A 600 -17.59 5.39 -10.53
N MET A 601 -18.39 4.44 -11.03
CA MET A 601 -18.44 4.11 -12.46
C MET A 601 -18.93 5.27 -13.31
N GLU A 602 -19.83 6.13 -12.80
CA GLU A 602 -20.27 7.36 -13.49
C GLU A 602 -19.11 8.33 -13.74
N GLN A 603 -18.06 8.29 -12.91
CA GLN A 603 -16.85 9.10 -13.05
C GLN A 603 -15.78 8.41 -13.89
N CYS A 604 -16.05 7.23 -14.41
CA CYS A 604 -15.12 6.43 -15.18
C CYS A 604 -15.36 6.56 -16.69
N ARG A 605 -14.33 6.22 -17.43
CA ARG A 605 -14.43 5.94 -18.87
C ARG A 605 -14.50 4.43 -19.06
N GLU A 606 -15.55 3.94 -19.70
CA GLU A 606 -15.64 2.54 -20.10
C GLU A 606 -14.68 2.25 -21.27
N VAL A 607 -13.92 1.17 -21.18
CA VAL A 607 -12.98 0.73 -22.22
C VAL A 607 -13.64 -0.30 -23.09
N THR A 608 -13.66 -0.08 -24.40
CA THR A 608 -14.22 -1.03 -25.36
C THR A 608 -13.15 -1.99 -25.89
N TYR A 609 -13.58 -3.20 -26.32
CA TYR A 609 -12.68 -4.18 -26.95
C TYR A 609 -12.03 -3.62 -28.21
N GLU A 610 -12.78 -2.88 -29.05
CA GLU A 610 -12.29 -2.29 -30.28
C GLU A 610 -11.20 -1.24 -30.01
N GLU A 611 -11.39 -0.38 -28.99
CA GLU A 611 -10.37 0.58 -28.56
C GLU A 611 -9.11 -0.15 -28.09
N TRP A 612 -9.28 -1.18 -27.26
CA TRP A 612 -8.17 -1.98 -26.78
C TRP A 612 -7.41 -2.67 -27.93
N LYS A 613 -8.12 -3.18 -28.93
CA LYS A 613 -7.55 -3.86 -30.10
C LYS A 613 -6.75 -2.91 -31.01
N ARG A 614 -7.11 -1.64 -31.10
CA ARG A 614 -6.45 -0.62 -31.95
C ARG A 614 -5.08 -0.18 -31.43
N ARG A 615 -4.62 -0.65 -30.25
CA ARG A 615 -3.30 -0.29 -29.73
C ARG A 615 -2.18 -0.62 -30.74
N PRO A 616 -1.11 0.23 -30.82
CA PRO A 616 0.01 0.01 -31.73
C PRO A 616 0.68 -1.35 -31.52
N PHE A 617 1.14 -1.96 -32.60
CA PHE A 617 1.78 -3.28 -32.58
C PHE A 617 2.97 -3.35 -31.61
N TYR A 618 3.82 -2.33 -31.59
CA TYR A 618 5.00 -2.29 -30.70
C TYR A 618 4.61 -2.25 -29.21
N ILE A 619 3.49 -1.60 -28.88
CA ILE A 619 2.96 -1.64 -27.50
C ILE A 619 2.50 -3.04 -27.13
N LYS A 620 1.77 -3.72 -28.03
CA LYS A 620 1.32 -5.10 -27.81
C LYS A 620 2.51 -6.04 -27.61
N ALA A 621 3.52 -5.97 -28.49
CA ALA A 621 4.73 -6.77 -28.40
C ALA A 621 5.49 -6.51 -27.08
N PHE A 622 5.64 -5.25 -26.68
CA PHE A 622 6.28 -4.91 -25.41
C PHE A 622 5.49 -5.43 -24.20
N GLN A 623 4.16 -5.34 -24.23
CA GLN A 623 3.29 -5.87 -23.17
C GLN A 623 3.40 -7.40 -23.06
N MET A 624 3.51 -8.13 -24.18
CA MET A 624 3.72 -9.59 -24.18
C MET A 624 5.04 -9.96 -23.49
N VAL A 625 6.12 -9.25 -23.83
CA VAL A 625 7.43 -9.47 -23.19
C VAL A 625 7.36 -9.11 -21.70
N LEU A 626 6.74 -7.99 -21.36
CA LEU A 626 6.59 -7.56 -19.98
C LEU A 626 5.77 -8.55 -19.14
N ASN A 627 4.72 -9.13 -19.72
CA ASN A 627 3.87 -10.12 -19.06
C ASN A 627 4.63 -11.40 -18.68
N LEU A 628 5.62 -11.79 -19.48
CA LEU A 628 6.50 -12.91 -19.14
C LEU A 628 7.22 -12.70 -17.78
N PHE A 629 7.50 -11.45 -17.43
CA PHE A 629 8.22 -11.09 -16.20
C PHE A 629 7.29 -10.59 -15.08
N ALA A 630 5.99 -10.53 -15.30
CA ALA A 630 5.01 -10.06 -14.33
C ALA A 630 5.14 -10.74 -12.93
N PRO A 631 5.39 -12.08 -12.84
CA PRO A 631 5.57 -12.75 -11.54
C PRO A 631 6.86 -12.38 -10.80
N LEU A 632 7.78 -11.70 -11.46
CA LEU A 632 9.06 -11.27 -10.87
C LEU A 632 9.05 -9.78 -10.50
N MET A 633 8.03 -9.03 -10.95
CA MET A 633 7.82 -7.60 -10.70
C MET A 633 6.98 -7.40 -9.44
#